data_1521ad5cb807c1fcc5b76b3e3ad29373
#
_entry.id   1521ad5cb807c1fcc5b76b3e3ad29373
#
_cell.length_a   1.000
_cell.length_b   1.000
_cell.length_c   1.000
_cell.angle_alpha   90.00
_cell.angle_beta   90.00
_cell.angle_gamma   90.00
#
_symmetry.space_group_name_H-M   'P 1'
#
loop_
_entity.id
_entity.type
_entity.pdbx_description
1 polymer ?
#
loop_
_entity_poly.entity_id
_entity_poly.type
_entity_poly.pdbx_seq_one_letter_code
_entity_poly.pdbx_strand_id
1 'polypeptide(L)'
;TSEILFQENTEIDSIQQMITTIHNHIAEYRSNLSRRPNVYRPKIAELQANLAQIYWYDYKDYHSAEKLFLQALENYEKYSGRRIIIQSHKLKIMDFLVNLYNRSTRLELSEQILLRMLEIQKRLAENYWWIYLEDVAITQWRLGNLYVDMRRFNSAERLYSASLDTRSEFDREDIYRYRPATAQCQRSLGKLYEV
;
A
#
# COMPACT_ATOMS: atom_id res chain seq x y z
N THR A 1 -29.35 -23.83 10.26
CA THR A 1 -29.66 -22.74 9.27
C THR A 1 -30.12 -21.46 9.96
N SER A 2 -30.94 -21.49 11.02
CA SER A 2 -31.38 -20.26 11.72
C SER A 2 -30.28 -19.61 12.59
N GLU A 3 -29.42 -20.39 13.21
CA GLU A 3 -28.28 -19.88 14.01
C GLU A 3 -27.23 -19.17 13.15
N ILE A 4 -26.97 -19.70 11.95
CA ILE A 4 -26.03 -19.07 11.00
C ILE A 4 -26.56 -17.72 10.54
N LEU A 5 -27.84 -17.63 10.18
CA LEU A 5 -28.50 -16.38 9.79
C LEU A 5 -28.57 -15.35 10.94
N PHE A 6 -28.71 -15.83 12.19
CA PHE A 6 -28.69 -14.95 13.35
C PHE A 6 -27.28 -14.41 13.64
N GLN A 7 -26.23 -15.24 13.48
CA GLN A 7 -24.83 -14.80 13.60
C GLN A 7 -24.45 -13.82 12.50
N GLU A 8 -24.81 -14.08 11.24
CA GLU A 8 -24.56 -13.16 10.12
C GLU A 8 -25.24 -11.80 10.34
N ASN A 9 -26.49 -11.76 10.82
CA ASN A 9 -27.18 -10.51 11.09
C ASN A 9 -26.54 -9.69 12.24
N THR A 10 -26.09 -10.35 13.31
CA THR A 10 -25.41 -9.67 14.43
C THR A 10 -24.05 -9.12 14.01
N GLU A 11 -23.34 -9.77 13.10
CA GLU A 11 -22.05 -9.32 12.58
C GLU A 11 -22.25 -8.11 11.64
N ILE A 12 -23.25 -8.14 10.78
CA ILE A 12 -23.61 -7.00 9.90
C ILE A 12 -24.02 -5.78 10.73
N ASP A 13 -24.82 -5.94 11.76
CA ASP A 13 -25.22 -4.86 12.66
C ASP A 13 -24.01 -4.23 13.38
N SER A 14 -23.06 -5.06 13.80
CA SER A 14 -21.81 -4.62 14.43
C SER A 14 -20.94 -3.78 13.46
N ILE A 15 -20.79 -4.22 12.22
CA ILE A 15 -20.03 -3.50 11.19
C ILE A 15 -20.72 -2.16 10.88
N GLN A 16 -22.04 -2.13 10.78
CA GLN A 16 -22.79 -0.90 10.51
C GLN A 16 -22.66 0.12 11.65
N GLN A 17 -22.66 -0.34 12.90
CA GLN A 17 -22.38 0.52 14.06
C GLN A 17 -20.95 1.08 14.03
N MET A 18 -19.97 0.27 13.65
CA MET A 18 -18.58 0.69 13.49
C MET A 18 -18.44 1.78 12.42
N ILE A 19 -19.07 1.59 11.25
CA ILE A 19 -19.10 2.60 10.17
C ILE A 19 -19.68 3.90 10.66
N THR A 20 -20.81 3.85 11.34
CA THR A 20 -21.49 5.03 11.89
C THR A 20 -20.60 5.78 12.89
N THR A 21 -19.94 5.05 13.77
CA THR A 21 -18.99 5.60 14.75
C THR A 21 -17.82 6.29 14.07
N ILE A 22 -17.23 5.65 13.05
CA ILE A 22 -16.13 6.23 12.27
C ILE A 22 -16.58 7.53 11.59
N HIS A 23 -17.75 7.55 10.97
CA HIS A 23 -18.30 8.76 10.35
C HIS A 23 -18.49 9.92 11.35
N ASN A 24 -19.01 9.63 12.53
CA ASN A 24 -19.19 10.62 13.59
C ASN A 24 -17.85 11.21 14.05
N HIS A 25 -16.82 10.38 14.27
CA HIS A 25 -15.49 10.86 14.61
C HIS A 25 -14.84 11.68 13.49
N ILE A 26 -15.01 11.28 12.23
CA ILE A 26 -14.51 12.07 11.09
C ILE A 26 -15.19 13.44 11.05
N ALA A 27 -16.50 13.52 11.28
CA ALA A 27 -17.25 14.78 11.31
C ALA A 27 -16.77 15.69 12.47
N GLU A 28 -16.58 15.12 13.67
CA GLU A 28 -16.04 15.83 14.82
C GLU A 28 -14.63 16.38 14.54
N TYR A 29 -13.73 15.57 14.00
CA TYR A 29 -12.36 16.00 13.70
C TYR A 29 -12.33 17.05 12.57
N ARG A 30 -13.21 16.96 11.60
CA ARG A 30 -13.34 17.97 10.54
C ARG A 30 -13.78 19.33 11.10
N SER A 31 -14.70 19.37 12.06
CA SER A 31 -15.13 20.62 12.69
C SER A 31 -14.01 21.35 13.43
N ASN A 32 -13.01 20.61 13.90
CA ASN A 32 -11.86 21.12 14.63
C ASN A 32 -10.59 21.31 13.75
N LEU A 33 -10.66 20.92 12.47
CA LEU A 33 -9.52 20.86 11.56
C LEU A 33 -8.84 22.21 11.35
N SER A 34 -9.63 23.30 11.24
CA SER A 34 -9.11 24.66 11.05
C SER A 34 -8.27 25.13 12.23
N ARG A 35 -8.61 24.71 13.46
CA ARG A 35 -7.92 25.13 14.69
C ARG A 35 -6.60 24.38 14.89
N ARG A 36 -6.53 23.07 14.59
CA ARG A 36 -5.37 22.22 14.83
C ARG A 36 -5.14 21.21 13.68
N PRO A 37 -4.78 21.68 12.48
CA PRO A 37 -4.69 20.81 11.29
C PRO A 37 -3.71 19.66 11.47
N ASN A 38 -2.56 19.88 12.11
CA ASN A 38 -1.54 18.84 12.33
C ASN A 38 -1.93 17.79 13.41
N VAL A 39 -2.99 18.03 14.18
CA VAL A 39 -3.53 17.05 15.12
C VAL A 39 -4.61 16.20 14.44
N TYR A 40 -5.50 16.83 13.69
CA TYR A 40 -6.70 16.17 13.19
C TYR A 40 -6.51 15.55 11.80
N ARG A 41 -5.64 16.07 10.92
CA ARG A 41 -5.40 15.45 9.60
C ARG A 41 -4.95 13.98 9.68
N PRO A 42 -3.94 13.61 10.49
CA PRO A 42 -3.56 12.20 10.60
C PRO A 42 -4.67 11.32 11.16
N LYS A 43 -5.44 11.82 12.12
CA LYS A 43 -6.57 11.07 12.70
C LYS A 43 -7.70 10.85 11.68
N ILE A 44 -8.04 11.87 10.89
CA ILE A 44 -9.02 11.75 9.82
C ILE A 44 -8.52 10.75 8.78
N ALA A 45 -7.26 10.84 8.37
CA ALA A 45 -6.66 9.92 7.40
C ALA A 45 -6.69 8.47 7.87
N GLU A 46 -6.37 8.23 9.14
CA GLU A 46 -6.42 6.89 9.75
C GLU A 46 -7.85 6.33 9.76
N LEU A 47 -8.84 7.12 10.18
CA LEU A 47 -10.25 6.72 10.16
C LEU A 47 -10.75 6.46 8.73
N GLN A 48 -10.36 7.28 7.76
CA GLN A 48 -10.69 7.05 6.35
C GLN A 48 -10.07 5.76 5.81
N ALA A 49 -8.81 5.47 6.16
CA ALA A 49 -8.14 4.23 5.77
C ALA A 49 -8.81 3.00 6.40
N ASN A 50 -9.21 3.08 7.67
CA ASN A 50 -9.94 2.00 8.34
C ASN A 50 -11.31 1.76 7.69
N LEU A 51 -12.05 2.82 7.39
CA LEU A 51 -13.33 2.73 6.69
C LEU A 51 -13.16 2.16 5.28
N ALA A 52 -12.10 2.54 4.57
CA ALA A 52 -11.77 1.98 3.26
C ALA A 52 -11.51 0.47 3.32
N GLN A 53 -10.85 -0.02 4.38
CA GLN A 53 -10.62 -1.45 4.57
C GLN A 53 -11.93 -2.21 4.82
N ILE A 54 -12.88 -1.64 5.58
CA ILE A 54 -14.21 -2.22 5.77
C ILE A 54 -14.92 -2.36 4.40
N TYR A 55 -14.94 -1.30 3.59
CA TYR A 55 -15.52 -1.39 2.25
C TYR A 55 -14.79 -2.39 1.37
N TRP A 56 -13.49 -2.51 1.50
CA TRP A 56 -12.68 -3.47 0.74
C TRP A 56 -12.97 -4.92 1.12
N TYR A 57 -12.95 -5.25 2.42
CA TYR A 57 -13.00 -6.63 2.90
C TYR A 57 -14.42 -7.14 3.11
N ASP A 58 -15.31 -6.32 3.68
CA ASP A 58 -16.62 -6.75 4.12
C ASP A 58 -17.67 -6.53 3.01
N TYR A 59 -17.68 -5.35 2.42
CA TYR A 59 -18.66 -5.00 1.38
C TYR A 59 -18.22 -5.29 -0.06
N LYS A 60 -16.92 -5.53 -0.31
CA LYS A 60 -16.33 -5.66 -1.67
C LYS A 60 -16.61 -4.42 -2.55
N ASP A 61 -16.92 -3.30 -1.94
CA ASP A 61 -17.12 -2.01 -2.61
C ASP A 61 -15.77 -1.33 -2.84
N TYR A 62 -15.11 -1.75 -3.90
CA TYR A 62 -13.78 -1.26 -4.27
C TYR A 62 -13.79 0.22 -4.70
N HIS A 63 -14.94 0.73 -5.18
CA HIS A 63 -15.06 2.13 -5.57
C HIS A 63 -15.04 3.06 -4.33
N SER A 64 -15.87 2.76 -3.33
CA SER A 64 -15.86 3.50 -2.06
C SER A 64 -14.53 3.37 -1.33
N ALA A 65 -13.92 2.17 -1.34
CA ALA A 65 -12.60 1.95 -0.76
C ALA A 65 -11.53 2.82 -1.44
N GLU A 66 -11.48 2.85 -2.78
CA GLU A 66 -10.55 3.70 -3.55
C GLU A 66 -10.66 5.17 -3.16
N LYS A 67 -11.89 5.69 -3.17
CA LYS A 67 -12.17 7.10 -2.82
C LYS A 67 -11.66 7.45 -1.43
N LEU A 68 -11.90 6.58 -0.45
CA LEU A 68 -11.48 6.79 0.93
C LEU A 68 -9.96 6.68 1.10
N PHE A 69 -9.30 5.73 0.44
CA PHE A 69 -7.85 5.62 0.43
C PHE A 69 -7.18 6.87 -0.17
N LEU A 70 -7.70 7.39 -1.28
CA LEU A 70 -7.19 8.63 -1.88
C LEU A 70 -7.37 9.83 -0.95
N GLN A 71 -8.52 9.97 -0.30
CA GLN A 71 -8.76 11.02 0.69
C GLN A 71 -7.83 10.89 1.91
N ALA A 72 -7.56 9.68 2.37
CA ALA A 72 -6.61 9.44 3.47
C ALA A 72 -5.19 9.85 3.07
N LEU A 73 -4.74 9.49 1.87
CA LEU A 73 -3.43 9.93 1.35
C LEU A 73 -3.33 11.45 1.28
N GLU A 74 -4.36 12.13 0.77
CA GLU A 74 -4.39 13.59 0.69
C GLU A 74 -4.25 14.25 2.08
N ASN A 75 -4.94 13.71 3.10
CA ASN A 75 -4.81 14.20 4.47
C ASN A 75 -3.41 13.97 5.04
N TYR A 76 -2.79 12.81 4.78
CA TYR A 76 -1.41 12.55 5.19
C TYR A 76 -0.39 13.44 4.45
N GLU A 77 -0.66 13.84 3.22
CA GLU A 77 0.21 14.76 2.46
C GLU A 77 0.16 16.18 2.99
N LYS A 78 -1.03 16.64 3.32
CA LYS A 78 -1.24 17.96 3.95
C LYS A 78 -0.75 18.03 5.40
N TYR A 79 -0.31 16.92 5.98
CA TYR A 79 0.31 16.89 7.29
C TYR A 79 1.77 17.28 7.20
N SER A 80 2.16 18.33 7.92
CA SER A 80 3.52 18.90 7.88
C SER A 80 4.57 18.13 8.71
N GLY A 81 4.15 17.17 9.53
CA GLY A 81 5.05 16.40 10.39
C GLY A 81 5.77 15.26 9.66
N ARG A 82 7.04 15.03 10.01
CA ARG A 82 7.90 13.99 9.42
C ARG A 82 7.91 12.68 10.24
N ARG A 83 6.78 12.25 10.77
CA ARG A 83 6.73 11.01 11.57
C ARG A 83 6.84 9.78 10.67
N ILE A 84 7.75 8.86 11.00
CA ILE A 84 7.94 7.59 10.29
C ILE A 84 6.65 6.77 10.22
N ILE A 85 5.85 6.78 11.28
CA ILE A 85 4.56 6.08 11.33
C ILE A 85 3.59 6.58 10.25
N ILE A 86 3.61 7.86 9.93
CA ILE A 86 2.79 8.42 8.85
C ILE A 86 3.24 7.88 7.48
N GLN A 87 4.55 7.75 7.28
CA GLN A 87 5.05 7.17 6.03
C GLN A 87 4.66 5.69 5.90
N SER A 88 4.72 4.92 7.00
CA SER A 88 4.25 3.52 7.00
C SER A 88 2.76 3.41 6.70
N HIS A 89 1.92 4.30 7.24
CA HIS A 89 0.49 4.32 6.91
C HIS A 89 0.25 4.67 5.43
N LYS A 90 0.99 5.65 4.89
CA LYS A 90 0.91 5.99 3.46
C LYS A 90 1.28 4.80 2.57
N LEU A 91 2.36 4.09 2.89
CA LEU A 91 2.80 2.91 2.15
C LEU A 91 1.75 1.79 2.16
N LYS A 92 1.10 1.54 3.30
CA LYS A 92 0.00 0.57 3.38
C LYS A 92 -1.18 0.95 2.48
N ILE A 93 -1.61 2.21 2.49
CA ILE A 93 -2.70 2.68 1.64
C ILE A 93 -2.31 2.56 0.16
N MET A 94 -1.10 2.94 -0.19
CA MET A 94 -0.58 2.81 -1.55
C MET A 94 -0.57 1.35 -2.02
N ASP A 95 -0.25 0.39 -1.13
CA ASP A 95 -0.30 -1.03 -1.45
C ASP A 95 -1.71 -1.50 -1.80
N PHE A 96 -2.74 -1.07 -1.05
CA PHE A 96 -4.13 -1.34 -1.41
C PHE A 96 -4.49 -0.78 -2.79
N LEU A 97 -4.08 0.45 -3.08
CA LEU A 97 -4.36 1.09 -4.38
C LEU A 97 -3.65 0.37 -5.53
N VAL A 98 -2.40 -0.05 -5.36
CA VAL A 98 -1.68 -0.85 -6.37
C VAL A 98 -2.42 -2.15 -6.65
N ASN A 99 -2.85 -2.87 -5.61
CA ASN A 99 -3.59 -4.11 -5.77
C ASN A 99 -4.94 -3.89 -6.48
N LEU A 100 -5.63 -2.78 -6.18
CA LEU A 100 -6.86 -2.39 -6.86
C LEU A 100 -6.62 -2.09 -8.35
N TYR A 101 -5.61 -1.28 -8.64
CA TYR A 101 -5.32 -0.85 -10.01
C TYR A 101 -4.82 -2.00 -10.89
N ASN A 102 -4.02 -2.91 -10.36
CA ASN A 102 -3.61 -4.12 -11.07
C ASN A 102 -4.80 -5.03 -11.39
N ARG A 103 -5.72 -5.25 -10.44
CA ARG A 103 -6.93 -6.05 -10.67
C ARG A 103 -7.91 -5.43 -11.66
N SER A 104 -7.95 -4.12 -11.74
CA SER A 104 -8.80 -3.36 -12.67
C SER A 104 -8.08 -2.96 -13.97
N THR A 105 -6.88 -3.49 -14.22
CA THR A 105 -6.05 -3.22 -15.40
C THR A 105 -5.73 -1.74 -15.62
N ARG A 106 -5.79 -0.92 -14.56
CA ARG A 106 -5.40 0.50 -14.58
C ARG A 106 -3.89 0.64 -14.34
N LEU A 107 -3.10 0.12 -15.29
CA LEU A 107 -1.66 -0.09 -15.11
C LEU A 107 -0.87 1.22 -14.92
N GLU A 108 -1.27 2.30 -15.59
CA GLU A 108 -0.63 3.62 -15.47
C GLU A 108 -0.81 4.21 -14.07
N LEU A 109 -1.97 4.01 -13.44
CA LEU A 109 -2.20 4.44 -12.06
C LEU A 109 -1.40 3.59 -11.08
N SER A 110 -1.28 2.29 -11.33
CA SER A 110 -0.43 1.40 -10.55
C SER A 110 1.04 1.81 -10.64
N GLU A 111 1.52 2.17 -11.85
CA GLU A 111 2.88 2.68 -12.07
C GLU A 111 3.16 3.93 -11.22
N GLN A 112 2.27 4.91 -11.28
CA GLN A 112 2.42 6.16 -10.52
C GLN A 112 2.53 5.90 -9.00
N ILE A 113 1.68 5.03 -8.47
CA ILE A 113 1.70 4.70 -7.05
C ILE A 113 2.98 3.93 -6.67
N LEU A 114 3.38 2.93 -7.46
CA LEU A 114 4.60 2.16 -7.19
C LEU A 114 5.87 3.02 -7.26
N LEU A 115 5.98 3.93 -8.22
CA LEU A 115 7.11 4.86 -8.31
C LEU A 115 7.17 5.76 -7.06
N ARG A 116 6.03 6.24 -6.61
CA ARG A 116 5.94 7.04 -5.40
C ARG A 116 6.26 6.25 -4.13
N MET A 117 5.81 5.00 -4.04
CA MET A 117 6.20 4.08 -2.95
C MET A 117 7.71 3.91 -2.92
N LEU A 118 8.31 3.64 -4.07
CA LEU A 118 9.75 3.43 -4.20
C LEU A 118 10.55 4.65 -3.73
N GLU A 119 10.10 5.86 -4.07
CA GLU A 119 10.74 7.11 -3.62
C GLU A 119 10.69 7.26 -2.10
N ILE A 120 9.52 7.00 -1.49
CA ILE A 120 9.35 7.07 -0.03
C ILE A 120 10.24 6.03 0.65
N GLN A 121 10.23 4.78 0.17
CA GLN A 121 10.99 3.67 0.75
C GLN A 121 12.50 3.91 0.65
N LYS A 122 13.01 4.38 -0.49
CA LYS A 122 14.44 4.74 -0.65
C LYS A 122 14.87 5.80 0.35
N ARG A 123 14.08 6.87 0.52
CA ARG A 123 14.36 7.93 1.49
C ARG A 123 14.31 7.43 2.94
N LEU A 124 13.42 6.48 3.25
CA LEU A 124 13.38 5.85 4.56
C LEU A 124 14.56 4.91 4.78
N ALA A 125 15.01 4.21 3.74
CA ALA A 125 16.15 3.31 3.78
C ALA A 125 17.48 4.04 4.06
N GLU A 126 17.61 5.31 3.72
CA GLU A 126 18.80 6.13 4.07
C GLU A 126 19.08 6.13 5.58
N ASN A 127 18.05 6.11 6.42
CA ASN A 127 18.18 6.15 7.88
C ASN A 127 17.77 4.85 8.58
N TYR A 128 17.00 4.00 7.89
CA TYR A 128 16.40 2.78 8.43
C TYR A 128 16.53 1.62 7.44
N TRP A 129 17.74 1.43 6.87
CA TRP A 129 18.01 0.47 5.81
C TRP A 129 17.54 -0.95 6.16
N TRP A 130 17.78 -1.42 7.39
CA TRP A 130 17.37 -2.75 7.88
C TRP A 130 15.86 -3.01 7.90
N ILE A 131 15.04 -1.93 7.83
CA ILE A 131 13.58 -2.04 7.78
C ILE A 131 13.07 -1.94 6.34
N TYR A 132 13.61 -0.99 5.56
CA TYR A 132 13.00 -0.59 4.28
C TYR A 132 13.74 -1.06 3.03
N LEU A 133 14.95 -1.60 3.14
CA LEU A 133 15.71 -2.01 1.96
C LEU A 133 15.04 -3.20 1.25
N GLU A 134 14.48 -4.18 2.00
CA GLU A 134 13.69 -5.26 1.40
C GLU A 134 12.41 -4.73 0.73
N ASP A 135 11.74 -3.76 1.33
CA ASP A 135 10.58 -3.12 0.71
C ASP A 135 10.94 -2.41 -0.61
N VAL A 136 12.12 -1.79 -0.67
CA VAL A 136 12.68 -1.21 -1.92
C VAL A 136 12.81 -2.30 -2.98
N ALA A 137 13.46 -3.42 -2.64
CA ALA A 137 13.67 -4.53 -3.58
C ALA A 137 12.34 -5.15 -4.05
N ILE A 138 11.37 -5.31 -3.14
CA ILE A 138 10.02 -5.80 -3.47
C ILE A 138 9.32 -4.84 -4.43
N THR A 139 9.38 -3.54 -4.18
CA THR A 139 8.72 -2.55 -5.02
C THR A 139 9.36 -2.45 -6.40
N GLN A 140 10.70 -2.56 -6.50
CA GLN A 140 11.41 -2.67 -7.77
C GLN A 140 10.95 -3.90 -8.57
N TRP A 141 10.85 -5.07 -7.93
CA TRP A 141 10.34 -6.28 -8.57
C TRP A 141 8.89 -6.14 -9.04
N ARG A 142 8.01 -5.54 -8.22
CA ARG A 142 6.59 -5.27 -8.60
C ARG A 142 6.49 -4.34 -9.80
N LEU A 143 7.30 -3.28 -9.84
CA LEU A 143 7.41 -2.40 -11.02
C LEU A 143 7.91 -3.15 -12.24
N GLY A 144 8.89 -4.06 -12.08
CA GLY A 144 9.36 -4.94 -13.15
C GLY A 144 8.22 -5.79 -13.73
N ASN A 145 7.42 -6.44 -12.87
CA ASN A 145 6.25 -7.21 -13.31
C ASN A 145 5.23 -6.32 -14.05
N LEU A 146 4.93 -5.14 -13.52
CA LEU A 146 4.01 -4.20 -14.15
C LEU A 146 4.50 -3.78 -15.54
N TYR A 147 5.81 -3.56 -15.71
CA TYR A 147 6.38 -3.21 -17.01
C TYR A 147 6.36 -4.36 -18.00
N VAL A 148 6.41 -5.61 -17.55
CA VAL A 148 6.15 -6.78 -18.41
C VAL A 148 4.70 -6.75 -18.92
N ASP A 149 3.72 -6.50 -18.02
CA ASP A 149 2.32 -6.38 -18.40
C ASP A 149 2.08 -5.23 -19.39
N MET A 150 2.85 -4.14 -19.25
CA MET A 150 2.85 -2.99 -20.17
C MET A 150 3.72 -3.19 -21.44
N ARG A 151 4.33 -4.36 -21.62
CA ARG A 151 5.27 -4.70 -22.69
C ARG A 151 6.52 -3.79 -22.77
N ARG A 152 6.91 -3.19 -21.64
CA ARG A 152 8.12 -2.35 -21.51
C ARG A 152 9.31 -3.18 -21.01
N PHE A 153 9.72 -4.16 -21.79
CA PHE A 153 10.66 -5.22 -21.39
C PHE A 153 12.02 -4.69 -20.92
N ASN A 154 12.61 -3.72 -21.64
CA ASN A 154 13.89 -3.13 -21.22
C ASN A 154 13.82 -2.43 -19.85
N SER A 155 12.68 -1.83 -19.52
CA SER A 155 12.47 -1.21 -18.21
C SER A 155 12.25 -2.26 -17.12
N ALA A 156 11.56 -3.35 -17.44
CA ALA A 156 11.37 -4.48 -16.54
C ALA A 156 12.71 -5.13 -16.17
N GLU A 157 13.58 -5.37 -17.16
CA GLU A 157 14.92 -5.93 -16.95
C GLU A 157 15.75 -5.09 -15.97
N ARG A 158 15.79 -3.77 -16.19
CA ARG A 158 16.52 -2.85 -15.30
C ARG A 158 16.01 -2.91 -13.86
N LEU A 159 14.70 -3.03 -13.68
CA LEU A 159 14.10 -3.08 -12.35
C LEU A 159 14.32 -4.43 -11.66
N TYR A 160 14.27 -5.53 -12.40
CA TYR A 160 14.63 -6.82 -11.84
C TYR A 160 16.10 -6.88 -11.43
N SER A 161 17.00 -6.36 -12.25
CA SER A 161 18.43 -6.26 -11.92
C SER A 161 18.64 -5.39 -10.68
N ALA A 162 18.02 -4.21 -10.62
CA ALA A 162 18.08 -3.33 -9.45
C ALA A 162 17.53 -4.00 -8.18
N SER A 163 16.46 -4.80 -8.29
CA SER A 163 15.92 -5.58 -7.16
C SER A 163 16.89 -6.66 -6.68
N LEU A 164 17.61 -7.32 -7.59
CA LEU A 164 18.63 -8.31 -7.25
C LEU A 164 19.84 -7.65 -6.59
N ASP A 165 20.31 -6.53 -7.12
CA ASP A 165 21.42 -5.75 -6.56
C ASP A 165 21.09 -5.31 -5.12
N THR A 166 19.89 -4.74 -4.92
CA THR A 166 19.42 -4.35 -3.59
C THR A 166 19.40 -5.52 -2.62
N ARG A 167 18.98 -6.71 -3.06
CA ARG A 167 18.99 -7.93 -2.22
C ARG A 167 20.37 -8.47 -1.95
N SER A 168 21.32 -8.30 -2.86
CA SER A 168 22.69 -8.76 -2.66
C SER A 168 23.40 -8.03 -1.52
N GLU A 169 22.96 -6.83 -1.18
CA GLU A 169 23.46 -6.08 -0.02
C GLU A 169 23.09 -6.75 1.32
N PHE A 170 21.95 -7.47 1.37
CA PHE A 170 21.54 -8.23 2.56
C PHE A 170 22.16 -9.61 2.69
N ASP A 171 22.46 -10.26 1.56
CA ASP A 171 22.83 -11.69 1.51
C ASP A 171 24.12 -12.02 2.29
N ARG A 172 24.85 -10.99 2.74
CA ARG A 172 26.07 -11.18 3.53
C ARG A 172 25.80 -11.56 4.98
N GLU A 173 24.63 -11.22 5.53
CA GLU A 173 24.31 -11.43 6.96
C GLU A 173 23.17 -12.43 7.21
N ASP A 174 22.22 -12.64 6.27
CA ASP A 174 21.08 -13.53 6.47
C ASP A 174 20.58 -14.21 5.18
N ILE A 175 21.44 -15.02 4.60
CA ILE A 175 21.24 -15.70 3.30
C ILE A 175 19.93 -16.50 3.23
N TYR A 176 19.47 -17.10 4.33
CA TYR A 176 18.29 -17.98 4.31
C TYR A 176 16.96 -17.22 4.22
N ARG A 177 16.90 -16.02 4.75
CA ARG A 177 15.66 -15.24 4.83
C ARG A 177 15.22 -14.69 3.46
N TYR A 178 16.16 -14.28 2.62
CA TYR A 178 15.87 -13.58 1.35
C TYR A 178 15.97 -14.47 0.11
N ARG A 179 16.47 -15.69 0.22
CA ARG A 179 16.59 -16.65 -0.89
C ARG A 179 15.31 -16.87 -1.71
N PRO A 180 14.11 -17.06 -1.11
CA PRO A 180 12.90 -17.28 -1.90
C PRO A 180 12.55 -16.07 -2.78
N ALA A 181 12.68 -14.86 -2.24
CA ALA A 181 12.38 -13.62 -2.96
C ALA A 181 13.42 -13.33 -4.06
N THR A 182 14.71 -13.61 -3.79
CA THR A 182 15.78 -13.53 -4.80
C THR A 182 15.54 -14.52 -5.93
N ALA A 183 15.25 -15.78 -5.62
CA ALA A 183 14.94 -16.81 -6.63
C ALA A 183 13.69 -16.46 -7.45
N GLN A 184 12.68 -15.84 -6.85
CA GLN A 184 11.50 -15.36 -7.57
C GLN A 184 11.86 -14.25 -8.56
N CYS A 185 12.69 -13.30 -8.16
CA CYS A 185 13.15 -12.22 -9.03
C CYS A 185 14.01 -12.75 -10.19
N GLN A 186 14.95 -13.68 -9.91
CA GLN A 186 15.76 -14.35 -10.95
C GLN A 186 14.88 -15.10 -11.96
N ARG A 187 13.83 -15.80 -11.48
CA ARG A 187 12.87 -16.48 -12.35
C ARG A 187 12.11 -15.50 -13.23
N SER A 188 11.69 -14.34 -12.68
CA SER A 188 11.01 -13.30 -13.47
C SER A 188 11.92 -12.74 -14.55
N LEU A 189 13.20 -12.51 -14.24
CA LEU A 189 14.20 -12.07 -15.20
C LEU A 189 14.48 -13.13 -16.27
N GLY A 190 14.61 -14.41 -15.89
CA GLY A 190 14.79 -15.52 -16.83
C GLY A 190 13.64 -15.62 -17.83
N LYS A 191 12.39 -15.55 -17.36
CA LYS A 191 11.20 -15.55 -18.23
C LYS A 191 11.17 -14.39 -19.22
N LEU A 192 11.76 -13.25 -18.87
CA LEU A 192 11.82 -12.09 -19.77
C LEU A 192 12.69 -12.37 -21.00
N TYR A 193 13.70 -13.23 -20.87
CA TYR A 193 14.58 -13.60 -21.99
C TYR A 193 14.03 -14.76 -22.86
N GLU A 194 12.93 -15.38 -22.46
CA GLU A 194 12.26 -16.44 -23.20
C GLU A 194 11.19 -15.89 -24.20
N VAL A 195 10.91 -14.58 -24.14
CA VAL A 195 9.93 -13.86 -24.98
C VAL A 195 10.60 -13.18 -26.15
#